data_f79cc16bc26794603aad15fa9c248271
#
_entry.id   f79cc16bc26794603aad15fa9c248271
#
_cell.length_a   1.000
_cell.length_b   1.000
_cell.length_c   1.000
_cell.angle_alpha   90.00
_cell.angle_beta   90.00
_cell.angle_gamma   90.00
#
_symmetry.space_group_name_H-M   'P 1'
#
loop_
_entity.id
_entity.type
_entity.pdbx_description
1 polymer ?
#
loop_
_entity_poly.entity_id
_entity_poly.type
_entity_poly.pdbx_seq_one_letter_code
_entity_poly.pdbx_strand_id
1 'polypeptide(L)'
;TNSAWFAKYCFSLGINLKRVEVIADDESEIIEAARRMSANYDFVVTSGGIGPTHDDITYQSIARAYDLPLVLHDEALKKMKALSKPKKQDESFTWDVDSPQRRARLRMVELPYDQNLADEEQVLFVAEDLWVPISVVNGNIHIFPGIPRLFEKMLTGLKPRILPRLVDPEGKGVHRILFSTPLPESGVAEFLTELSGKVESKGVKVGSYPRWGKSRNTVTLVGKDKEFMESLVEEVEKGVQGRRVQEEGEDDSEGSDKDS
;
A
#
# COMPACT_ATOMS: atom_id res chain seq x y z
N THR A 1 -10.16 1.11 0.25
CA THR A 1 -9.66 -0.07 -0.49
C THR A 1 -8.16 0.00 -0.72
N ASN A 2 -7.60 1.12 -1.25
CA ASN A 2 -6.17 1.24 -1.56
C ASN A 2 -5.26 1.07 -0.32
N SER A 3 -5.64 1.67 0.82
CA SER A 3 -4.87 1.53 2.08
C SER A 3 -4.77 0.09 2.57
N ALA A 4 -5.88 -0.67 2.52
CA ALA A 4 -5.90 -2.07 2.93
C ALA A 4 -5.06 -2.95 1.98
N TRP A 5 -5.14 -2.71 0.68
CA TRP A 5 -4.33 -3.41 -0.30
C TRP A 5 -2.83 -3.06 -0.13
N PHE A 6 -2.51 -1.77 0.05
CA PHE A 6 -1.14 -1.32 0.27
C PHE A 6 -0.53 -1.91 1.55
N ALA A 7 -1.32 -2.03 2.62
CA ALA A 7 -0.86 -2.70 3.85
C ALA A 7 -0.47 -4.17 3.60
N LYS A 8 -1.29 -4.92 2.84
CA LYS A 8 -0.98 -6.29 2.44
C LYS A 8 0.27 -6.36 1.54
N TYR A 9 0.40 -5.42 0.61
CA TYR A 9 1.55 -5.32 -0.28
C TYR A 9 2.84 -5.04 0.51
N CYS A 10 2.82 -4.07 1.42
CA CYS A 10 3.94 -3.79 2.32
C CYS A 10 4.32 -5.03 3.14
N PHE A 11 3.33 -5.69 3.73
CA PHE A 11 3.55 -6.91 4.51
C PHE A 11 4.22 -8.01 3.67
N SER A 12 3.74 -8.23 2.44
CA SER A 12 4.30 -9.27 1.53
C SER A 12 5.76 -9.01 1.15
N LEU A 13 6.22 -7.77 1.23
CA LEU A 13 7.60 -7.36 0.93
C LEU A 13 8.45 -7.14 2.19
N GLY A 14 7.90 -7.36 3.39
CA GLY A 14 8.59 -7.07 4.64
C GLY A 14 8.80 -5.58 4.91
N ILE A 15 8.01 -4.72 4.25
CA ILE A 15 8.01 -3.27 4.47
C ILE A 15 7.16 -2.96 5.71
N ASN A 16 7.71 -2.17 6.61
CA ASN A 16 7.01 -1.77 7.82
C ASN A 16 6.13 -0.54 7.55
N LEU A 17 4.85 -0.77 7.24
CA LEU A 17 3.88 0.31 7.10
C LEU A 17 3.67 1.01 8.45
N LYS A 18 4.12 2.24 8.55
CA LYS A 18 4.10 3.00 9.81
C LYS A 18 2.82 3.81 10.01
N ARG A 19 2.29 4.39 8.94
CA ARG A 19 1.21 5.35 9.04
C ARG A 19 0.33 5.35 7.78
N VAL A 20 -0.95 5.55 7.97
CA VAL A 20 -1.93 5.84 6.93
C VAL A 20 -2.74 7.04 7.41
N GLU A 21 -2.87 8.05 6.56
CA GLU A 21 -3.69 9.22 6.82
C GLU A 21 -4.68 9.44 5.67
N VAL A 22 -5.83 9.97 6.01
CA VAL A 22 -6.82 10.46 5.05
C VAL A 22 -6.80 11.98 5.15
N ILE A 23 -6.39 12.63 4.06
CA ILE A 23 -6.22 14.08 3.98
C ILE A 23 -7.38 14.63 3.15
N ALA A 24 -7.95 15.74 3.57
CA ALA A 24 -8.96 16.46 2.81
C ALA A 24 -8.35 17.05 1.52
N ASP A 25 -9.21 17.35 0.54
CA ASP A 25 -8.82 18.06 -0.68
C ASP A 25 -8.65 19.57 -0.34
N ASP A 26 -7.72 19.85 0.57
CA ASP A 26 -7.28 21.16 1.01
C ASP A 26 -5.78 21.30 0.78
N GLU A 27 -5.38 22.35 0.09
CA GLU A 27 -3.98 22.55 -0.31
C GLU A 27 -3.06 22.65 0.90
N SER A 28 -3.46 23.35 1.95
CA SER A 28 -2.62 23.55 3.13
C SER A 28 -2.41 22.25 3.91
N GLU A 29 -3.43 21.41 4.00
CA GLU A 29 -3.34 20.10 4.64
C GLU A 29 -2.49 19.13 3.83
N ILE A 30 -2.64 19.13 2.49
CA ILE A 30 -1.81 18.29 1.61
C ILE A 30 -0.33 18.71 1.68
N ILE A 31 -0.03 20.02 1.68
CA ILE A 31 1.34 20.53 1.80
C ILE A 31 1.95 20.13 3.14
N GLU A 32 1.24 20.32 4.25
CA GLU A 32 1.70 19.94 5.59
C GLU A 32 1.99 18.44 5.66
N ALA A 33 1.00 17.62 5.26
CA ALA A 33 1.12 16.18 5.30
C ALA A 33 2.28 15.68 4.41
N ALA A 34 2.43 16.20 3.18
CA ALA A 34 3.51 15.82 2.27
C ALA A 34 4.89 16.10 2.90
N ARG A 35 5.10 17.31 3.43
CA ARG A 35 6.37 17.68 4.09
C ARG A 35 6.67 16.81 5.30
N ARG A 36 5.70 16.64 6.19
CA ARG A 36 5.83 15.85 7.41
C ARG A 36 6.07 14.38 7.12
N MET A 37 5.31 13.78 6.19
CA MET A 37 5.46 12.37 5.83
C MET A 37 6.82 12.13 5.15
N SER A 38 7.22 12.98 4.22
CA SER A 38 8.50 12.87 3.53
C SER A 38 9.70 13.01 4.48
N ALA A 39 9.61 13.86 5.49
CA ALA A 39 10.68 14.03 6.48
C ALA A 39 10.83 12.85 7.45
N ASN A 40 9.76 12.07 7.66
CA ASN A 40 9.72 11.03 8.70
C ASN A 40 9.78 9.60 8.15
N TYR A 41 9.58 9.39 6.85
CA TYR A 41 9.46 8.05 6.26
C TYR A 41 10.28 7.91 4.99
N ASP A 42 10.87 6.74 4.77
CA ASP A 42 11.73 6.46 3.61
C ASP A 42 10.96 6.31 2.30
N PHE A 43 9.68 5.97 2.38
CA PHE A 43 8.80 5.72 1.25
C PHE A 43 7.39 6.19 1.57
N VAL A 44 6.92 7.18 0.84
CA VAL A 44 5.60 7.79 1.00
C VAL A 44 4.80 7.57 -0.28
N VAL A 45 3.55 7.15 -0.12
CA VAL A 45 2.63 6.90 -1.23
C VAL A 45 1.39 7.77 -1.04
N THR A 46 1.03 8.54 -2.06
CA THR A 46 -0.28 9.21 -2.11
C THR A 46 -1.21 8.45 -3.04
N SER A 47 -2.50 8.59 -2.86
CA SER A 47 -3.51 7.91 -3.67
C SER A 47 -4.71 8.80 -3.90
N GLY A 48 -4.88 9.30 -5.12
CA GLY A 48 -5.99 10.16 -5.54
C GLY A 48 -5.60 11.62 -5.79
N GLY A 49 -6.59 12.43 -6.18
CA GLY A 49 -6.44 13.86 -6.42
C GLY A 49 -5.57 14.23 -7.62
N ILE A 50 -5.42 13.35 -8.63
CA ILE A 50 -4.65 13.59 -9.87
C ILE A 50 -5.51 13.48 -11.14
N GLY A 51 -6.81 13.59 -11.00
CA GLY A 51 -7.76 13.57 -12.10
C GLY A 51 -7.92 14.94 -12.78
N PRO A 52 -8.93 15.05 -13.66
CA PRO A 52 -9.14 16.24 -14.47
C PRO A 52 -10.02 17.31 -13.79
N THR A 53 -10.60 17.01 -12.61
CA THR A 53 -11.61 17.86 -12.00
C THR A 53 -10.98 18.93 -11.07
N HIS A 54 -11.75 19.88 -10.62
CA HIS A 54 -11.24 21.04 -9.89
C HIS A 54 -10.75 20.71 -8.48
N ASP A 55 -11.24 19.62 -7.92
CA ASP A 55 -10.89 19.03 -6.64
C ASP A 55 -9.64 18.12 -6.70
N ASP A 56 -9.18 17.78 -7.91
CA ASP A 56 -7.92 17.07 -8.11
C ASP A 56 -6.73 18.04 -7.95
N ILE A 57 -6.25 18.21 -6.73
CA ILE A 57 -5.24 19.21 -6.37
C ILE A 57 -3.91 18.61 -5.86
N THR A 58 -3.73 17.29 -5.92
CA THR A 58 -2.54 16.61 -5.36
C THR A 58 -1.25 17.04 -6.04
N TYR A 59 -1.17 17.09 -7.38
CA TYR A 59 0.04 17.49 -8.08
C TYR A 59 0.44 18.92 -7.73
N GLN A 60 -0.48 19.87 -7.80
CA GLN A 60 -0.21 21.27 -7.53
C GLN A 60 0.17 21.52 -6.07
N SER A 61 -0.49 20.85 -5.12
CA SER A 61 -0.20 21.00 -3.69
C SER A 61 1.17 20.44 -3.33
N ILE A 62 1.52 19.26 -3.87
CA ILE A 62 2.85 18.67 -3.65
C ILE A 62 3.94 19.46 -4.38
N ALA A 63 3.68 19.97 -5.58
CA ALA A 63 4.60 20.88 -6.26
C ALA A 63 4.91 22.10 -5.40
N ARG A 64 3.87 22.76 -4.85
CA ARG A 64 4.03 23.89 -3.92
C ARG A 64 4.75 23.53 -2.63
N ALA A 65 4.53 22.31 -2.11
CA ALA A 65 5.22 21.86 -0.91
C ALA A 65 6.75 21.90 -1.04
N TYR A 66 7.27 21.77 -2.26
CA TYR A 66 8.70 21.68 -2.55
C TYR A 66 9.19 22.76 -3.53
N ASP A 67 8.40 23.83 -3.73
CA ASP A 67 8.72 24.96 -4.61
C ASP A 67 9.06 24.51 -6.06
N LEU A 68 8.39 23.47 -6.54
CA LEU A 68 8.56 22.91 -7.87
C LEU A 68 7.55 23.51 -8.87
N PRO A 69 7.92 23.73 -10.13
CA PRO A 69 6.96 24.01 -11.18
C PRO A 69 6.12 22.78 -11.52
N LEU A 70 4.92 23.02 -12.03
CA LEU A 70 4.16 22.04 -12.79
C LEU A 70 4.58 22.14 -14.26
N VAL A 71 5.04 21.04 -14.84
CA VAL A 71 5.49 20.97 -16.22
C VAL A 71 4.65 19.99 -17.01
N LEU A 72 4.19 20.41 -18.19
CA LEU A 72 3.54 19.52 -19.13
C LEU A 72 4.55 18.48 -19.62
N HIS A 73 4.35 17.21 -19.20
CA HIS A 73 5.30 16.15 -19.49
C HIS A 73 5.03 15.52 -20.86
N ASP A 74 5.93 15.69 -21.81
CA ASP A 74 5.74 15.32 -23.22
C ASP A 74 5.47 13.82 -23.42
N GLU A 75 6.23 12.95 -22.76
CA GLU A 75 6.03 11.50 -22.88
C GLU A 75 4.69 11.05 -22.27
N ALA A 76 4.32 11.60 -21.11
CA ALA A 76 3.01 11.30 -20.48
C ALA A 76 1.87 11.76 -21.39
N LEU A 77 1.98 12.94 -22.01
CA LEU A 77 0.99 13.43 -22.96
C LEU A 77 0.91 12.56 -24.21
N LYS A 78 2.06 12.15 -24.76
CA LYS A 78 2.12 11.26 -25.92
C LYS A 78 1.46 9.91 -25.62
N LYS A 79 1.76 9.29 -24.47
CA LYS A 79 1.15 8.05 -24.01
C LYS A 79 -0.35 8.23 -23.75
N MET A 80 -0.78 9.33 -23.12
CA MET A 80 -2.19 9.63 -22.91
C MET A 80 -2.93 9.70 -24.23
N LYS A 81 -2.41 10.42 -25.24
CA LYS A 81 -3.01 10.51 -26.57
C LYS A 81 -3.15 9.14 -27.24
N ALA A 82 -2.15 8.27 -27.07
CA ALA A 82 -2.14 6.96 -27.70
C ALA A 82 -3.04 5.94 -26.99
N LEU A 83 -3.10 5.95 -25.67
CA LEU A 83 -3.73 4.91 -24.86
C LEU A 83 -5.11 5.28 -24.32
N SER A 84 -5.43 6.57 -24.16
CA SER A 84 -6.76 6.99 -23.75
C SER A 84 -7.74 6.93 -24.92
N LYS A 85 -8.51 5.86 -25.00
CA LYS A 85 -9.59 5.74 -25.98
C LYS A 85 -10.73 6.68 -25.58
N PRO A 86 -11.23 7.53 -26.50
CA PRO A 86 -12.43 8.31 -26.26
C PRO A 86 -13.59 7.36 -25.92
N LYS A 87 -14.35 7.68 -24.87
CA LYS A 87 -15.63 7.01 -24.63
C LYS A 87 -16.60 7.41 -25.74
N LYS A 88 -17.58 6.58 -26.07
CA LYS A 88 -18.63 6.89 -27.10
C LYS A 88 -19.30 8.26 -26.90
N GLN A 89 -19.29 8.80 -25.68
CA GLN A 89 -19.83 10.12 -25.35
C GLN A 89 -18.90 11.29 -25.70
N ASP A 90 -17.61 11.01 -26.02
CA ASP A 90 -16.57 11.99 -26.31
C ASP A 90 -16.25 12.08 -27.82
N GLU A 91 -17.20 11.71 -28.70
CA GLU A 91 -16.97 11.67 -30.16
C GLU A 91 -16.57 13.03 -30.77
N SER A 92 -16.89 14.14 -30.09
CA SER A 92 -16.49 15.49 -30.51
C SER A 92 -15.11 15.93 -29.98
N PHE A 93 -14.45 15.14 -29.10
CA PHE A 93 -13.18 15.52 -28.52
C PHE A 93 -12.05 15.35 -29.53
N THR A 94 -11.23 16.38 -29.66
CA THR A 94 -9.97 16.34 -30.42
C THR A 94 -8.84 16.99 -29.62
N TRP A 95 -7.62 16.50 -29.77
CA TRP A 95 -6.43 17.07 -29.16
C TRP A 95 -5.97 18.36 -29.83
N ASP A 96 -6.41 18.64 -31.05
CA ASP A 96 -5.92 19.74 -31.88
C ASP A 96 -6.64 21.06 -31.62
N VAL A 97 -7.81 21.00 -31.00
CA VAL A 97 -8.64 22.18 -30.70
C VAL A 97 -8.56 22.49 -29.21
N ASP A 98 -8.27 23.74 -28.85
CA ASP A 98 -8.35 24.17 -27.45
C ASP A 98 -9.79 24.13 -26.96
N SER A 99 -10.01 23.35 -25.90
CA SER A 99 -11.33 23.14 -25.30
C SER A 99 -11.23 22.95 -23.79
N PRO A 100 -12.30 23.17 -23.04
CA PRO A 100 -12.32 22.85 -21.60
C PRO A 100 -11.91 21.40 -21.32
N GLN A 101 -12.36 20.45 -22.14
CA GLN A 101 -12.02 19.03 -21.98
C GLN A 101 -10.51 18.78 -22.23
N ARG A 102 -9.92 19.44 -23.23
CA ARG A 102 -8.49 19.34 -23.49
C ARG A 102 -7.68 19.90 -22.32
N ARG A 103 -8.03 21.09 -21.82
CA ARG A 103 -7.36 21.69 -20.66
C ARG A 103 -7.49 20.82 -19.42
N ALA A 104 -8.66 20.24 -19.15
CA ALA A 104 -8.87 19.31 -18.05
C ALA A 104 -7.99 18.05 -18.15
N ARG A 105 -7.84 17.51 -19.37
CA ARG A 105 -6.96 16.34 -19.60
C ARG A 105 -5.48 16.70 -19.46
N LEU A 106 -5.05 17.87 -19.90
CA LEU A 106 -3.65 18.32 -19.78
C LEU A 106 -3.22 18.40 -18.32
N ARG A 107 -4.08 18.84 -17.41
CA ARG A 107 -3.78 18.86 -15.97
C ARG A 107 -3.31 17.52 -15.40
N MET A 108 -3.78 16.41 -15.95
CA MET A 108 -3.39 15.07 -15.50
C MET A 108 -1.96 14.67 -15.89
N VAL A 109 -1.31 15.44 -16.76
CA VAL A 109 0.08 15.27 -17.23
C VAL A 109 0.94 16.52 -17.03
N GLU A 110 0.44 17.49 -16.28
CA GLU A 110 1.21 18.58 -15.68
C GLU A 110 1.76 18.09 -14.34
N LEU A 111 3.02 17.66 -14.34
CA LEU A 111 3.63 16.97 -13.20
C LEU A 111 4.52 17.93 -12.38
N PRO A 112 4.62 17.76 -11.05
CA PRO A 112 5.70 18.37 -10.28
C PRO A 112 7.04 17.94 -10.87
N TYR A 113 7.92 18.90 -11.18
CA TYR A 113 9.14 18.61 -11.91
C TYR A 113 10.32 19.39 -11.36
N ASP A 114 11.38 18.69 -10.96
CA ASP A 114 12.65 19.27 -10.57
C ASP A 114 13.62 19.23 -11.77
N GLN A 115 14.00 20.41 -12.27
CA GLN A 115 14.93 20.55 -13.41
C GLN A 115 16.36 20.06 -13.12
N ASN A 116 16.69 19.82 -11.85
CA ASN A 116 18.02 19.33 -11.43
C ASN A 116 18.10 17.79 -11.40
N LEU A 117 16.97 17.09 -11.55
CA LEU A 117 16.90 15.63 -11.56
C LEU A 117 16.70 15.08 -12.97
N ALA A 118 17.20 13.86 -13.22
CA ALA A 118 16.91 13.16 -14.45
C ALA A 118 15.43 12.74 -14.49
N ASP A 119 14.89 12.62 -15.69
CA ASP A 119 13.48 12.26 -15.91
C ASP A 119 13.15 10.89 -15.29
N GLU A 120 14.04 9.93 -15.43
CA GLU A 120 13.91 8.56 -14.93
C GLU A 120 13.94 8.45 -13.39
N GLU A 121 14.31 9.52 -12.68
CA GLU A 121 14.32 9.59 -11.23
C GLU A 121 13.00 10.10 -10.67
N GLN A 122 12.26 10.91 -11.45
CA GLN A 122 11.05 11.60 -10.98
C GLN A 122 9.77 11.27 -11.76
N VAL A 123 9.85 10.66 -12.96
CA VAL A 123 8.69 10.26 -13.76
C VAL A 123 8.83 8.81 -14.19
N LEU A 124 8.08 7.91 -13.53
CA LEU A 124 8.27 6.48 -13.68
C LEU A 124 7.10 5.85 -14.45
N PHE A 125 7.36 5.36 -15.65
CA PHE A 125 6.42 4.51 -16.39
C PHE A 125 6.68 3.04 -16.03
N VAL A 126 5.76 2.41 -15.34
CA VAL A 126 5.92 1.06 -14.77
C VAL A 126 5.11 -0.01 -15.49
N ALA A 127 4.32 0.36 -16.50
CA ALA A 127 3.56 -0.54 -17.35
C ALA A 127 3.34 0.08 -18.74
N GLU A 128 3.52 -0.72 -19.80
CA GLU A 128 3.45 -0.25 -21.19
C GLU A 128 2.03 0.17 -21.60
N ASP A 129 1.01 -0.44 -21.02
CA ASP A 129 -0.40 -0.17 -21.29
C ASP A 129 -1.01 0.91 -20.37
N LEU A 130 -0.18 1.61 -19.60
CA LEU A 130 -0.59 2.76 -18.80
C LEU A 130 0.09 4.04 -19.31
N TRP A 131 -0.72 5.08 -19.44
CA TRP A 131 -0.22 6.42 -19.79
C TRP A 131 0.16 7.24 -18.56
N VAL A 132 -0.47 7.00 -17.42
CA VAL A 132 -0.22 7.73 -16.18
C VAL A 132 1.09 7.24 -15.56
N PRO A 133 2.07 8.12 -15.36
CA PRO A 133 3.30 7.77 -14.64
C PRO A 133 3.10 7.86 -13.13
N ILE A 134 4.04 7.30 -12.38
CA ILE A 134 4.27 7.64 -10.98
C ILE A 134 5.16 8.88 -10.96
N SER A 135 4.67 9.99 -10.46
CA SER A 135 5.49 11.17 -10.20
C SER A 135 6.16 11.02 -8.84
N VAL A 136 7.47 11.22 -8.79
CA VAL A 136 8.27 11.13 -7.55
C VAL A 136 8.77 12.51 -7.17
N VAL A 137 8.44 12.95 -5.96
CA VAL A 137 8.84 14.25 -5.43
C VAL A 137 9.73 14.05 -4.19
N ASN A 138 10.75 14.89 -4.06
CA ASN A 138 11.71 14.84 -2.95
C ASN A 138 12.33 13.45 -2.72
N GLY A 139 12.45 12.64 -3.79
CA GLY A 139 13.06 11.32 -3.81
C GLY A 139 12.29 10.21 -3.10
N ASN A 140 11.27 10.52 -2.31
CA ASN A 140 10.54 9.52 -1.52
C ASN A 140 9.01 9.62 -1.56
N ILE A 141 8.41 10.71 -2.06
CA ILE A 141 6.96 10.82 -2.26
C ILE A 141 6.62 10.29 -3.65
N HIS A 142 5.82 9.25 -3.69
CA HIS A 142 5.35 8.61 -4.92
C HIS A 142 3.85 8.87 -5.09
N ILE A 143 3.47 9.54 -6.16
CA ILE A 143 2.10 10.00 -6.40
C ILE A 143 1.38 9.02 -7.32
N PHE A 144 0.25 8.48 -6.83
CA PHE A 144 -0.57 7.48 -7.52
C PHE A 144 -2.02 7.93 -7.73
N PRO A 145 -2.69 7.40 -8.76
CA PRO A 145 -4.12 7.60 -8.94
C PRO A 145 -4.95 6.93 -7.84
N GLY A 146 -6.16 7.45 -7.61
CA GLY A 146 -7.11 6.88 -6.65
C GLY A 146 -7.81 5.60 -7.13
N ILE A 147 -7.81 5.31 -8.44
CA ILE A 147 -8.50 4.15 -9.03
C ILE A 147 -7.79 2.86 -8.58
N PRO A 148 -8.46 1.95 -7.83
CA PRO A 148 -7.81 0.80 -7.19
C PRO A 148 -7.00 -0.06 -8.15
N ARG A 149 -7.58 -0.43 -9.29
CA ARG A 149 -6.88 -1.27 -10.30
C ARG A 149 -5.61 -0.62 -10.85
N LEU A 150 -5.59 0.71 -11.01
CA LEU A 150 -4.40 1.43 -11.45
C LEU A 150 -3.36 1.50 -10.33
N PHE A 151 -3.79 1.85 -9.14
CA PHE A 151 -2.95 1.91 -7.95
C PHE A 151 -2.21 0.60 -7.71
N GLU A 152 -2.94 -0.52 -7.69
CA GLU A 152 -2.39 -1.87 -7.50
C GLU A 152 -1.40 -2.26 -8.61
N LYS A 153 -1.79 -2.03 -9.87
CA LYS A 153 -0.96 -2.33 -11.03
C LYS A 153 0.34 -1.52 -11.04
N MET A 154 0.26 -0.23 -10.73
CA MET A 154 1.41 0.66 -10.71
C MET A 154 2.38 0.30 -9.57
N LEU A 155 1.89 0.00 -8.37
CA LEU A 155 2.73 -0.48 -7.26
C LEU A 155 3.38 -1.83 -7.57
N THR A 156 2.65 -2.74 -8.22
CA THR A 156 3.21 -4.01 -8.66
C THR A 156 4.32 -3.79 -9.69
N GLY A 157 4.12 -2.89 -10.66
CA GLY A 157 5.13 -2.52 -11.65
C GLY A 157 6.33 -1.77 -11.04
N LEU A 158 6.14 -1.07 -9.92
CA LEU A 158 7.22 -0.39 -9.20
C LEU A 158 8.10 -1.36 -8.38
N LYS A 159 7.63 -2.58 -8.11
CA LYS A 159 8.32 -3.57 -7.28
C LYS A 159 9.81 -3.75 -7.62
N PRO A 160 10.25 -3.86 -8.88
CA PRO A 160 11.68 -4.01 -9.20
C PRO A 160 12.55 -2.84 -8.72
N ARG A 161 11.99 -1.65 -8.57
CA ARG A 161 12.70 -0.48 -8.03
C ARG A 161 12.65 -0.41 -6.50
N ILE A 162 11.67 -1.07 -5.88
CA ILE A 162 11.54 -1.14 -4.42
C ILE A 162 12.47 -2.20 -3.83
N LEU A 163 12.54 -3.38 -4.44
CA LEU A 163 13.29 -4.54 -3.92
C LEU A 163 14.74 -4.21 -3.53
N PRO A 164 15.55 -3.50 -4.35
CA PRO A 164 16.93 -3.18 -3.99
C PRO A 164 17.08 -2.27 -2.76
N ARG A 165 16.01 -1.57 -2.38
CA ARG A 165 15.98 -0.66 -1.22
C ARG A 165 15.59 -1.37 0.09
N LEU A 166 15.15 -2.62 0.00
CA LEU A 166 14.71 -3.38 1.16
C LEU A 166 15.91 -3.95 1.93
N VAL A 167 15.73 -4.15 3.23
CA VAL A 167 16.68 -4.88 4.08
C VAL A 167 16.81 -6.35 3.60
N ASP A 168 15.74 -6.87 2.99
CA ASP A 168 15.68 -8.17 2.32
C ASP A 168 15.37 -7.97 0.84
N PRO A 169 16.40 -7.73 -0.02
CA PRO A 169 16.20 -7.49 -1.46
C PRO A 169 15.61 -8.69 -2.22
N GLU A 170 15.77 -9.91 -1.68
CA GLU A 170 15.17 -11.11 -2.28
C GLU A 170 13.65 -11.12 -2.12
N GLY A 171 13.11 -10.23 -1.27
CA GLY A 171 11.68 -10.07 -1.10
C GLY A 171 11.00 -11.32 -0.56
N LYS A 172 11.72 -12.11 0.26
CA LYS A 172 11.17 -13.31 0.91
C LYS A 172 9.99 -12.97 1.83
N GLY A 173 9.86 -11.65 2.13
CA GLY A 173 8.72 -11.14 2.86
C GLY A 173 8.71 -11.52 4.34
N VAL A 174 7.54 -11.33 4.93
CA VAL A 174 7.24 -11.73 6.29
C VAL A 174 6.24 -12.89 6.21
N HIS A 175 6.55 -13.99 6.89
CA HIS A 175 5.67 -15.14 6.99
C HIS A 175 4.71 -14.95 8.16
N ARG A 176 3.50 -15.45 8.02
CA ARG A 176 2.49 -15.49 9.07
C ARG A 176 1.97 -16.91 9.21
N ILE A 177 1.97 -17.41 10.45
CA ILE A 177 1.30 -18.68 10.79
C ILE A 177 0.13 -18.33 11.70
N LEU A 178 -1.03 -18.92 11.38
CA LEU A 178 -2.28 -18.70 12.09
C LEU A 178 -2.63 -19.93 12.89
N PHE A 179 -3.12 -19.70 14.11
CA PHE A 179 -3.65 -20.76 14.99
C PHE A 179 -5.05 -20.35 15.44
N SER A 180 -5.95 -21.28 15.38
CA SER A 180 -7.30 -21.15 15.95
C SER A 180 -7.32 -21.78 17.35
N THR A 181 -7.77 -21.02 18.35
CA THR A 181 -7.84 -21.48 19.74
C THR A 181 -9.24 -21.30 20.32
N PRO A 182 -9.76 -22.29 21.10
CA PRO A 182 -10.99 -22.13 21.85
C PRO A 182 -10.81 -21.29 23.12
N LEU A 183 -9.56 -21.03 23.53
CA LEU A 183 -9.28 -20.30 24.76
C LEU A 183 -9.54 -18.79 24.58
N PRO A 184 -10.05 -18.11 25.62
CA PRO A 184 -10.11 -16.66 25.65
C PRO A 184 -8.70 -16.05 25.71
N GLU A 185 -8.54 -14.76 25.38
CA GLU A 185 -7.25 -14.09 25.43
C GLU A 185 -6.55 -14.21 26.79
N SER A 186 -7.32 -14.11 27.88
CA SER A 186 -6.79 -14.31 29.24
C SER A 186 -6.23 -15.72 29.46
N GLY A 187 -6.79 -16.71 28.80
CA GLY A 187 -6.33 -18.11 28.91
C GLY A 187 -5.04 -18.39 28.17
N VAL A 188 -4.70 -17.60 27.15
CA VAL A 188 -3.45 -17.77 26.39
C VAL A 188 -2.38 -16.72 26.76
N ALA A 189 -2.73 -15.71 27.56
CA ALA A 189 -1.88 -14.54 27.81
C ALA A 189 -0.52 -14.89 28.45
N GLU A 190 -0.48 -15.78 29.44
CA GLU A 190 0.76 -16.20 30.09
C GLU A 190 1.67 -16.91 29.10
N PHE A 191 1.17 -17.92 28.41
CA PHE A 191 1.90 -18.66 27.38
C PHE A 191 2.45 -17.74 26.29
N LEU A 192 1.62 -16.82 25.77
CA LEU A 192 2.03 -15.90 24.70
C LEU A 192 3.09 -14.89 25.18
N THR A 193 3.06 -14.50 26.45
CA THR A 193 4.08 -13.64 27.05
C THR A 193 5.44 -14.35 27.11
N GLU A 194 5.46 -15.58 27.59
CA GLU A 194 6.66 -16.41 27.64
C GLU A 194 7.20 -16.70 26.24
N LEU A 195 6.34 -17.09 25.32
CA LEU A 195 6.70 -17.34 23.93
C LEU A 195 7.27 -16.08 23.27
N SER A 196 6.64 -14.92 23.46
CA SER A 196 7.12 -13.64 22.93
C SER A 196 8.54 -13.34 23.41
N GLY A 197 8.82 -13.47 24.69
CA GLY A 197 10.17 -13.31 25.25
C GLY A 197 11.19 -14.27 24.64
N LYS A 198 10.80 -15.53 24.41
CA LYS A 198 11.65 -16.58 23.82
C LYS A 198 12.02 -16.28 22.36
N VAL A 199 11.08 -15.73 21.57
CA VAL A 199 11.25 -15.60 20.12
C VAL A 199 11.61 -14.18 19.65
N GLU A 200 11.57 -13.17 20.53
CA GLU A 200 11.86 -11.77 20.21
C GLU A 200 13.24 -11.60 19.59
N SER A 201 14.27 -12.26 20.15
CA SER A 201 15.63 -12.22 19.64
C SER A 201 15.81 -12.80 18.24
N LYS A 202 14.84 -13.61 17.78
CA LYS A 202 14.76 -14.19 16.44
C LYS A 202 13.89 -13.35 15.49
N GLY A 203 13.38 -12.19 15.95
CA GLY A 203 12.55 -11.30 15.14
C GLY A 203 11.16 -11.85 14.85
N VAL A 204 10.66 -12.81 15.63
CA VAL A 204 9.28 -13.32 15.52
C VAL A 204 8.39 -12.54 16.49
N LYS A 205 7.26 -12.06 15.98
CA LYS A 205 6.21 -11.39 16.75
C LYS A 205 5.08 -12.35 17.01
N VAL A 206 4.58 -12.34 18.24
CA VAL A 206 3.43 -13.13 18.69
C VAL A 206 2.25 -12.18 18.86
N GLY A 207 1.07 -12.56 18.38
CA GLY A 207 -0.15 -11.76 18.51
C GLY A 207 -1.35 -12.61 18.82
N SER A 208 -2.33 -12.03 19.54
CA SER A 208 -3.65 -12.61 19.79
C SER A 208 -4.72 -11.65 19.28
N TYR A 209 -5.74 -12.21 18.64
CA TYR A 209 -6.84 -11.45 18.06
C TYR A 209 -8.16 -12.08 18.46
N PRO A 210 -8.90 -11.44 19.38
CA PRO A 210 -10.21 -11.92 19.76
C PRO A 210 -11.19 -11.74 18.60
N ARG A 211 -12.03 -12.74 18.38
CA ARG A 211 -13.03 -12.70 17.32
C ARG A 211 -14.42 -12.55 17.95
N TRP A 212 -14.91 -11.30 17.92
CA TRP A 212 -16.18 -10.96 18.54
C TRP A 212 -17.35 -11.81 17.99
N GLY A 213 -18.13 -12.40 18.89
CA GLY A 213 -19.27 -13.25 18.52
C GLY A 213 -18.90 -14.62 17.95
N LYS A 214 -17.62 -15.03 18.07
CA LYS A 214 -17.16 -16.36 17.66
C LYS A 214 -16.68 -17.16 18.86
N SER A 215 -16.77 -18.47 18.73
CA SER A 215 -16.33 -19.41 19.77
C SER A 215 -14.82 -19.62 19.83
N ARG A 216 -14.09 -19.11 18.83
CA ARG A 216 -12.65 -19.29 18.69
C ARG A 216 -11.95 -17.98 18.40
N ASN A 217 -10.74 -17.84 18.93
CA ASN A 217 -9.85 -16.71 18.73
C ASN A 217 -8.69 -17.08 17.82
N THR A 218 -7.98 -16.09 17.30
CA THR A 218 -6.82 -16.29 16.43
C THR A 218 -5.54 -15.89 17.16
N VAL A 219 -4.55 -16.79 17.15
CA VAL A 219 -3.16 -16.49 17.56
C VAL A 219 -2.28 -16.51 16.32
N THR A 220 -1.28 -15.64 16.27
CA THR A 220 -0.41 -15.49 15.10
C THR A 220 1.06 -15.49 15.49
N LEU A 221 1.88 -16.13 14.66
CA LEU A 221 3.31 -15.90 14.60
C LEU A 221 3.62 -15.13 13.32
N VAL A 222 4.45 -14.10 13.43
CA VAL A 222 4.86 -13.25 12.30
C VAL A 222 6.37 -13.04 12.33
N GLY A 223 7.08 -13.44 11.29
CA GLY A 223 8.53 -13.32 11.23
C GLY A 223 9.10 -13.63 9.85
N LYS A 224 10.41 -13.45 9.70
CA LYS A 224 11.11 -13.69 8.42
C LYS A 224 11.65 -15.12 8.30
N ASP A 225 12.02 -15.73 9.41
CA ASP A 225 12.56 -17.08 9.44
C ASP A 225 11.42 -18.10 9.48
N LYS A 226 11.04 -18.57 8.29
CA LYS A 226 9.95 -19.53 8.13
C LYS A 226 10.25 -20.87 8.80
N GLU A 227 11.50 -21.37 8.69
CA GLU A 227 11.89 -22.67 9.23
C GLU A 227 11.83 -22.65 10.75
N PHE A 228 12.35 -21.58 11.36
CA PHE A 228 12.25 -21.37 12.80
C PHE A 228 10.79 -21.29 13.26
N MET A 229 9.95 -20.54 12.55
CA MET A 229 8.53 -20.44 12.89
C MET A 229 7.79 -21.79 12.74
N GLU A 230 8.09 -22.57 11.71
CA GLU A 230 7.54 -23.93 11.54
C GLU A 230 7.96 -24.85 12.71
N SER A 231 9.17 -24.71 13.25
CA SER A 231 9.61 -25.48 14.40
C SER A 231 8.84 -25.18 15.69
N LEU A 232 8.16 -24.06 15.76
CA LEU A 232 7.35 -23.65 16.93
C LEU A 232 5.90 -24.14 16.86
N VAL A 233 5.44 -24.66 15.72
CA VAL A 233 4.01 -24.97 15.48
C VAL A 233 3.47 -25.91 16.57
N GLU A 234 4.11 -27.03 16.84
CA GLU A 234 3.64 -28.00 17.87
C GLU A 234 3.59 -27.40 19.28
N GLU A 235 4.58 -26.57 19.64
CA GLU A 235 4.64 -25.88 20.92
C GLU A 235 3.45 -24.91 21.08
N VAL A 236 3.19 -24.14 20.00
CA VAL A 236 2.10 -23.16 20.01
C VAL A 236 0.74 -23.86 20.04
N GLU A 237 0.52 -24.91 19.23
CA GLU A 237 -0.72 -25.68 19.24
C GLU A 237 -1.06 -26.22 20.63
N LYS A 238 -0.06 -26.76 21.34
CA LYS A 238 -0.21 -27.24 22.72
C LYS A 238 -0.50 -26.09 23.68
N GLY A 239 0.26 -25.00 23.61
CA GLY A 239 0.16 -23.87 24.52
C GLY A 239 -1.15 -23.10 24.42
N VAL A 240 -1.72 -23.02 23.22
CA VAL A 240 -3.00 -22.36 22.99
C VAL A 240 -4.20 -23.35 22.93
N GLN A 241 -3.96 -24.64 23.13
CA GLN A 241 -4.96 -25.71 22.99
C GLN A 241 -5.72 -25.61 21.66
N GLY A 242 -5.00 -25.27 20.60
CA GLY A 242 -5.53 -24.93 19.31
C GLY A 242 -4.90 -25.72 18.18
N ARG A 243 -5.20 -25.30 16.96
CA ARG A 243 -4.63 -25.89 15.75
C ARG A 243 -4.21 -24.83 14.76
N ARG A 244 -3.24 -25.12 13.91
CA ARG A 244 -2.90 -24.29 12.75
C ARG A 244 -4.09 -24.23 11.78
N VAL A 245 -4.30 -23.05 11.20
CA VAL A 245 -5.31 -22.80 10.15
C VAL A 245 -4.68 -22.01 9.00
N GLN A 246 -5.27 -22.10 7.80
CA GLN A 246 -4.78 -21.37 6.64
C GLN A 246 -5.35 -19.95 6.60
N GLU A 247 -6.62 -19.80 7.02
CA GLU A 247 -7.34 -18.52 7.03
C GLU A 247 -8.06 -18.32 8.37
N GLU A 248 -8.29 -17.06 8.73
CA GLU A 248 -9.09 -16.73 9.90
C GLU A 248 -10.55 -17.18 9.67
N GLY A 249 -11.03 -18.04 10.54
CA GLY A 249 -12.42 -18.53 10.49
C GLY A 249 -12.63 -19.81 9.73
N GLU A 250 -11.58 -20.45 9.27
CA GLU A 250 -11.64 -21.76 8.61
C GLU A 250 -12.44 -22.80 9.41
N ASP A 251 -12.43 -22.70 10.74
CA ASP A 251 -13.10 -23.64 11.64
C ASP A 251 -14.33 -23.05 12.37
N ASP A 252 -14.91 -21.96 11.86
CA ASP A 252 -16.13 -21.37 12.45
C ASP A 252 -17.35 -22.28 12.40
N SER A 253 -17.37 -23.22 11.48
CA SER A 253 -18.49 -24.18 11.30
C SER A 253 -18.47 -25.33 12.30
N GLU A 254 -17.38 -25.57 13.01
CA GLU A 254 -17.26 -26.71 13.96
C GLU A 254 -17.89 -26.44 15.32
N GLY A 255 -18.38 -25.22 15.59
CA GLY A 255 -18.93 -24.79 16.88
C GLY A 255 -20.44 -24.59 16.94
N SER A 256 -21.18 -24.79 15.85
CA SER A 256 -22.60 -24.44 15.77
C SER A 256 -23.58 -25.56 16.20
N ASP A 257 -23.11 -26.75 16.62
CA ASP A 257 -23.96 -27.89 16.92
C ASP A 257 -24.09 -28.21 18.43
N LYS A 258 -23.86 -27.23 19.31
CA LYS A 258 -24.17 -27.43 20.74
C LYS A 258 -24.80 -26.16 21.29
N ASP A 259 -26.07 -25.95 21.01
CA ASP A 259 -27.11 -25.36 21.88
C ASP A 259 -28.41 -25.27 21.06
N SER A 260 -29.16 -26.37 21.12
CA SER A 260 -30.60 -26.46 20.82
C SER A 260 -31.32 -26.97 22.07
#